data_43d6323d1aa0002e61e25ac4206d9398
#
_entry.id   43d6323d1aa0002e61e25ac4206d9398
#
_cell.length_a   1.000
_cell.length_b   1.000
_cell.length_c   1.000
_cell.angle_alpha   90.00
_cell.angle_beta   90.00
_cell.angle_gamma   90.00
#
_symmetry.space_group_name_H-M   'P 1'
#
loop_
_entity.id
_entity.type
_entity.pdbx_description
1 polymer ?
#
loop_
_entity_poly.entity_id
_entity_poly.type
_entity_poly.pdbx_seq_one_letter_code
_entity_poly.pdbx_strand_id
1 'polypeptide(L)'
;FRHNRKHALKNADVVVTLGIPLDFRLGYGFSINKDATLIAVNKSKEDLNKNRKPDIGIHADPSRIMHEIGKIINPPSCKEWIKELTGLEEKRETEILQFSKYESDFVNPVHLCKTIDKFIDEESILVADGGDFVGTASYTIRPRSSLGWLDPGPFGTLGVGGGFAIGAKSSFPKKEVWVFYGDGASAYSLAEFDTLCRHKLPVIAIIGNDASWQQIAREQKQMLGSN
;
A
#
# COMPACT_ATOMS: atom_id res chain seq x y z
N PHE A 1 4.10 -11.20 2.46
CA PHE A 1 4.24 -11.24 1.01
C PHE A 1 3.59 -10.02 0.38
N ARG A 2 4.32 -9.34 -0.47
CA ARG A 2 3.97 -8.00 -0.95
C ARG A 2 3.41 -8.00 -2.37
N HIS A 3 3.91 -8.88 -3.22
CA HIS A 3 3.66 -8.84 -4.65
C HIS A 3 2.73 -9.94 -5.16
N ASN A 4 2.45 -10.96 -4.37
CA ASN A 4 1.72 -12.14 -4.82
C ASN A 4 0.30 -12.28 -4.25
N ARG A 5 -0.29 -11.19 -3.73
CA ARG A 5 -1.66 -11.17 -3.18
C ARG A 5 -2.69 -11.79 -4.13
N LYS A 6 -2.62 -11.46 -5.42
CA LYS A 6 -3.58 -11.98 -6.41
C LYS A 6 -3.47 -13.50 -6.53
N HIS A 7 -2.24 -14.03 -6.58
CA HIS A 7 -2.00 -15.48 -6.63
C HIS A 7 -2.50 -16.15 -5.36
N ALA A 8 -2.15 -15.62 -4.20
CA ALA A 8 -2.56 -16.16 -2.91
C ALA A 8 -4.09 -16.24 -2.78
N LEU A 9 -4.81 -15.16 -3.10
CA LEU A 9 -6.27 -15.14 -3.01
C LEU A 9 -6.96 -16.08 -3.99
N LYS A 10 -6.34 -16.36 -5.15
CA LYS A 10 -6.90 -17.27 -6.18
C LYS A 10 -6.64 -18.73 -5.91
N ASN A 11 -5.63 -19.07 -5.12
CA ASN A 11 -5.20 -20.45 -4.91
C ASN A 11 -5.36 -20.93 -3.46
N ALA A 12 -5.70 -20.05 -2.53
CA ALA A 12 -6.01 -20.45 -1.16
C ALA A 12 -7.32 -21.26 -1.12
N ASP A 13 -7.36 -22.29 -0.29
CA ASP A 13 -8.52 -23.09 0.06
C ASP A 13 -9.33 -22.47 1.22
N VAL A 14 -8.66 -21.67 2.07
CA VAL A 14 -9.29 -20.88 3.14
C VAL A 14 -8.81 -19.45 3.07
N VAL A 15 -9.72 -18.48 3.10
CA VAL A 15 -9.41 -17.06 3.15
C VAL A 15 -10.08 -16.44 4.37
N VAL A 16 -9.28 -15.79 5.22
CA VAL A 16 -9.78 -15.07 6.39
C VAL A 16 -9.63 -13.56 6.15
N THR A 17 -10.74 -12.83 6.19
CA THR A 17 -10.75 -11.37 6.13
C THR A 17 -10.99 -10.78 7.51
N LEU A 18 -10.12 -9.86 7.92
CA LEU A 18 -10.12 -9.27 9.26
C LEU A 18 -10.31 -7.76 9.18
N GLY A 19 -11.54 -7.30 9.45
CA GLY A 19 -11.89 -5.89 9.47
C GLY A 19 -11.92 -5.20 8.10
N ILE A 20 -11.81 -5.96 7.01
CA ILE A 20 -11.84 -5.42 5.65
C ILE A 20 -13.13 -5.86 4.94
N PRO A 21 -13.91 -4.92 4.37
CA PRO A 21 -15.04 -5.28 3.52
C PRO A 21 -14.57 -5.79 2.16
N LEU A 22 -15.38 -6.58 1.50
CA LEU A 22 -15.14 -7.03 0.12
C LEU A 22 -15.55 -5.93 -0.87
N ASP A 23 -14.78 -4.84 -0.89
CA ASP A 23 -14.95 -3.71 -1.80
C ASP A 23 -14.02 -3.79 -3.03
N PHE A 24 -13.83 -2.67 -3.73
CA PHE A 24 -12.98 -2.58 -4.93
C PHE A 24 -11.55 -3.08 -4.70
N ARG A 25 -10.98 -2.94 -3.48
CA ARG A 25 -9.62 -3.38 -3.14
C ARG A 25 -9.43 -4.89 -3.29
N LEU A 26 -10.50 -5.65 -3.11
CA LEU A 26 -10.56 -7.10 -3.28
C LEU A 26 -11.41 -7.51 -4.48
N GLY A 27 -11.61 -6.58 -5.44
CA GLY A 27 -12.44 -6.81 -6.61
C GLY A 27 -13.85 -7.25 -6.24
N TYR A 28 -14.45 -6.61 -5.22
CA TYR A 28 -15.80 -6.94 -4.74
C TYR A 28 -15.98 -8.41 -4.35
N GLY A 29 -14.89 -9.09 -3.95
CA GLY A 29 -14.86 -10.52 -3.64
C GLY A 29 -14.49 -11.44 -4.81
N PHE A 30 -14.45 -10.94 -6.05
CA PHE A 30 -14.07 -11.74 -7.24
C PHE A 30 -12.57 -12.08 -7.28
N SER A 31 -11.74 -11.35 -6.51
CA SER A 31 -10.31 -11.65 -6.38
C SER A 31 -10.05 -12.92 -5.57
N ILE A 32 -11.01 -13.37 -4.78
CA ILE A 32 -10.91 -14.57 -3.93
C ILE A 32 -11.40 -15.78 -4.73
N ASN A 33 -10.71 -16.91 -4.57
CA ASN A 33 -11.18 -18.18 -5.13
C ASN A 33 -12.63 -18.45 -4.73
N LYS A 34 -13.46 -18.77 -5.71
CA LYS A 34 -14.91 -19.04 -5.48
C LYS A 34 -15.13 -20.29 -4.60
N ASP A 35 -14.22 -21.26 -4.70
CA ASP A 35 -14.29 -22.54 -4.01
C ASP A 35 -13.58 -22.51 -2.64
N ALA A 36 -12.92 -21.40 -2.29
CA ALA A 36 -12.32 -21.22 -0.97
C ALA A 36 -13.36 -20.98 0.12
N THR A 37 -13.16 -21.58 1.28
CA THR A 37 -13.92 -21.23 2.49
C THR A 37 -13.59 -19.80 2.91
N LEU A 38 -14.56 -18.90 2.83
CA LEU A 38 -14.43 -17.52 3.23
C LEU A 38 -14.88 -17.32 4.66
N ILE A 39 -13.95 -16.97 5.54
CA ILE A 39 -14.21 -16.57 6.91
C ILE A 39 -14.05 -15.05 7.00
N ALA A 40 -15.09 -14.33 7.41
CA ALA A 40 -15.02 -12.89 7.55
C ALA A 40 -15.29 -12.47 9.01
N VAL A 41 -14.45 -11.58 9.52
CA VAL A 41 -14.58 -10.97 10.83
C VAL A 41 -14.67 -9.47 10.65
N ASN A 42 -15.76 -8.84 11.13
CA ASN A 42 -15.92 -7.40 11.05
C ASN A 42 -16.75 -6.86 12.21
N LYS A 43 -16.46 -5.62 12.64
CA LYS A 43 -17.28 -4.86 13.61
C LYS A 43 -18.57 -4.33 12.99
N SER A 44 -18.62 -4.14 11.68
CA SER A 44 -19.80 -3.71 10.93
C SER A 44 -20.52 -4.93 10.38
N LYS A 45 -21.81 -5.08 10.71
CA LYS A 45 -22.67 -6.13 10.14
C LYS A 45 -22.90 -5.93 8.64
N GLU A 46 -22.95 -4.68 8.19
CA GLU A 46 -23.11 -4.32 6.79
C GLU A 46 -21.89 -4.76 6.00
N ASP A 47 -20.68 -4.37 6.43
CA ASP A 47 -19.43 -4.70 5.76
C ASP A 47 -19.12 -6.20 5.79
N LEU A 48 -19.57 -6.91 6.82
CA LEU A 48 -19.41 -8.36 6.96
C LEU A 48 -20.00 -9.13 5.78
N ASN A 49 -21.11 -8.64 5.21
CA ASN A 49 -21.85 -9.32 4.14
C ASN A 49 -21.76 -8.59 2.79
N LYS A 50 -20.89 -7.57 2.69
CA LYS A 50 -20.80 -6.71 1.51
C LYS A 50 -20.27 -7.48 0.30
N ASN A 51 -21.02 -7.43 -0.81
CA ASN A 51 -20.71 -8.00 -2.12
C ASN A 51 -20.63 -9.54 -2.22
N ARG A 52 -20.02 -10.22 -1.29
CA ARG A 52 -19.98 -11.68 -1.20
C ARG A 52 -20.26 -12.10 0.24
N LYS A 53 -21.28 -12.94 0.43
CA LYS A 53 -21.59 -13.52 1.74
C LYS A 53 -20.47 -14.49 2.14
N PRO A 54 -19.91 -14.40 3.34
CA PRO A 54 -18.95 -15.37 3.83
C PRO A 54 -19.61 -16.69 4.19
N ASP A 55 -18.85 -17.79 4.14
CA ASP A 55 -19.28 -19.10 4.64
C ASP A 55 -19.40 -19.05 6.18
N ILE A 56 -18.45 -18.37 6.83
CA ILE A 56 -18.45 -18.12 8.27
C ILE A 56 -18.32 -16.61 8.50
N GLY A 57 -19.39 -15.97 8.96
CA GLY A 57 -19.39 -14.54 9.32
C GLY A 57 -19.35 -14.34 10.83
N ILE A 58 -18.37 -13.60 11.33
CA ILE A 58 -18.19 -13.32 12.74
C ILE A 58 -18.28 -11.81 12.98
N HIS A 59 -19.38 -11.38 13.61
CA HIS A 59 -19.58 -9.99 14.00
C HIS A 59 -18.85 -9.72 15.31
N ALA A 60 -17.59 -9.32 15.22
CA ALA A 60 -16.72 -9.09 16.37
C ALA A 60 -15.55 -8.16 16.03
N ASP A 61 -14.80 -7.79 17.06
CA ASP A 61 -13.52 -7.12 16.91
C ASP A 61 -12.48 -8.10 16.31
N PRO A 62 -11.89 -7.78 15.12
CA PRO A 62 -10.90 -8.64 14.48
C PRO A 62 -9.66 -8.92 15.37
N SER A 63 -9.20 -7.93 16.13
CA SER A 63 -8.02 -8.10 17.00
C SER A 63 -8.30 -9.12 18.11
N ARG A 64 -9.52 -9.09 18.69
CA ARG A 64 -9.94 -10.05 19.71
C ARG A 64 -10.03 -11.46 19.14
N ILE A 65 -10.62 -11.62 17.97
CA ILE A 65 -10.73 -12.92 17.31
C ILE A 65 -9.34 -13.47 16.97
N MET A 66 -8.43 -12.66 16.45
CA MET A 66 -7.05 -13.07 16.20
C MET A 66 -6.35 -13.58 17.46
N HIS A 67 -6.53 -12.87 18.57
CA HIS A 67 -5.95 -13.27 19.86
C HIS A 67 -6.50 -14.61 20.34
N GLU A 68 -7.82 -14.81 20.27
CA GLU A 68 -8.45 -16.06 20.71
C GLU A 68 -8.08 -17.24 19.79
N ILE A 69 -8.09 -17.04 18.49
CA ILE A 69 -7.66 -18.06 17.53
C ILE A 69 -6.21 -18.47 17.79
N GLY A 70 -5.31 -17.52 18.06
CA GLY A 70 -3.90 -17.80 18.34
C GLY A 70 -3.67 -18.70 19.56
N LYS A 71 -4.65 -18.78 20.50
CA LYS A 71 -4.56 -19.66 21.67
C LYS A 71 -4.95 -21.13 21.38
N ILE A 72 -5.79 -21.34 20.38
CA ILE A 72 -6.42 -22.65 20.13
C ILE A 72 -5.96 -23.32 18.84
N ILE A 73 -5.44 -22.56 17.88
CA ILE A 73 -4.98 -23.10 16.63
C ILE A 73 -3.60 -23.76 16.82
N ASN A 74 -3.54 -25.04 16.43
CA ASN A 74 -2.27 -25.67 16.08
C ASN A 74 -2.18 -25.69 14.55
N PRO A 75 -1.47 -24.72 13.92
CA PRO A 75 -1.53 -24.57 12.48
C PRO A 75 -0.91 -25.78 11.78
N PRO A 76 -1.53 -26.27 10.71
CA PRO A 76 -0.92 -27.29 9.86
C PRO A 76 0.37 -26.76 9.25
N SER A 77 1.24 -27.66 8.82
CA SER A 77 2.44 -27.26 8.11
C SER A 77 2.09 -26.70 6.74
N CYS A 78 2.26 -25.39 6.56
CA CYS A 78 2.07 -24.70 5.27
C CYS A 78 3.40 -24.50 4.52
N LYS A 79 4.40 -25.36 4.74
CA LYS A 79 5.76 -25.17 4.19
C LYS A 79 5.79 -25.03 2.68
N GLU A 80 5.10 -25.88 1.95
CA GLU A 80 5.07 -25.83 0.48
C GLU A 80 4.37 -24.57 -0.01
N TRP A 81 3.26 -24.18 0.62
CA TRP A 81 2.56 -22.93 0.31
C TRP A 81 3.44 -21.70 0.55
N ILE A 82 4.12 -21.66 1.69
CA ILE A 82 5.06 -20.56 2.01
C ILE A 82 6.20 -20.52 0.99
N LYS A 83 6.76 -21.68 0.63
CA LYS A 83 7.83 -21.79 -0.37
C LYS A 83 7.38 -21.28 -1.75
N GLU A 84 6.18 -21.65 -2.19
CA GLU A 84 5.59 -21.16 -3.44
C GLU A 84 5.46 -19.65 -3.43
N LEU A 85 4.83 -19.08 -2.39
CA LEU A 85 4.66 -17.63 -2.26
C LEU A 85 6.01 -16.89 -2.17
N THR A 86 7.00 -17.47 -1.49
CA THR A 86 8.35 -16.91 -1.41
C THR A 86 9.00 -16.86 -2.79
N GLY A 87 8.92 -17.94 -3.56
CA GLY A 87 9.49 -17.99 -4.92
C GLY A 87 8.84 -16.96 -5.87
N LEU A 88 7.53 -16.73 -5.75
CA LEU A 88 6.84 -15.69 -6.52
C LEU A 88 7.26 -14.28 -6.10
N GLU A 89 7.46 -14.06 -4.81
CA GLU A 89 7.96 -12.79 -4.26
C GLU A 89 9.37 -12.48 -4.79
N GLU A 90 10.28 -13.44 -4.71
CA GLU A 90 11.66 -13.33 -5.20
C GLU A 90 11.73 -13.07 -6.71
N LYS A 91 10.89 -13.75 -7.48
CA LYS A 91 10.76 -13.52 -8.91
C LYS A 91 10.36 -12.07 -9.20
N ARG A 92 9.36 -11.55 -8.48
CA ARG A 92 8.90 -10.18 -8.68
C ARG A 92 9.94 -9.14 -8.25
N GLU A 93 10.64 -9.37 -7.15
CA GLU A 93 11.76 -8.50 -6.73
C GLU A 93 12.88 -8.48 -7.78
N THR A 94 13.17 -9.62 -8.40
CA THR A 94 14.14 -9.71 -9.50
C THR A 94 13.69 -8.89 -10.71
N GLU A 95 12.42 -8.96 -11.10
CA GLU A 95 11.84 -8.15 -12.19
C GLU A 95 11.95 -6.65 -11.88
N ILE A 96 11.61 -6.23 -10.65
CA ILE A 96 11.74 -4.84 -10.20
C ILE A 96 13.20 -4.37 -10.28
N LEU A 97 14.15 -5.23 -9.89
CA LEU A 97 15.56 -4.92 -10.01
C LEU A 97 16.00 -4.78 -11.48
N GLN A 98 15.45 -5.57 -12.37
CA GLN A 98 15.70 -5.43 -13.81
C GLN A 98 15.14 -4.10 -14.34
N PHE A 99 13.91 -3.74 -13.97
CA PHE A 99 13.31 -2.44 -14.34
C PHE A 99 14.14 -1.26 -13.87
N SER A 100 14.78 -1.34 -12.71
CA SER A 100 15.65 -0.28 -12.20
C SER A 100 16.90 -0.04 -13.04
N LYS A 101 17.26 -0.98 -13.92
CA LYS A 101 18.44 -0.89 -14.79
C LYS A 101 18.14 -0.37 -16.19
N TYR A 102 16.87 -0.15 -16.54
CA TYR A 102 16.53 0.39 -17.85
C TYR A 102 17.01 1.83 -17.98
N GLU A 103 17.78 2.06 -19.02
CA GLU A 103 18.27 3.39 -19.40
C GLU A 103 17.14 4.20 -20.03
N SER A 104 17.12 5.49 -19.76
CA SER A 104 16.15 6.45 -20.25
C SER A 104 16.81 7.82 -20.27
N ASP A 105 16.33 8.70 -21.15
CA ASP A 105 16.74 10.11 -21.17
C ASP A 105 16.33 10.87 -19.90
N PHE A 106 15.38 10.31 -19.14
CA PHE A 106 14.90 10.84 -17.87
C PHE A 106 15.27 9.91 -16.71
N VAL A 107 15.12 10.43 -15.50
CA VAL A 107 15.35 9.64 -14.28
C VAL A 107 14.40 8.45 -14.24
N ASN A 108 14.96 7.24 -14.19
CA ASN A 108 14.18 6.03 -14.01
C ASN A 108 13.58 6.01 -12.58
N PRO A 109 12.25 6.05 -12.41
CA PRO A 109 11.61 6.16 -11.10
C PRO A 109 11.87 4.93 -10.20
N VAL A 110 12.02 3.73 -10.80
CA VAL A 110 12.33 2.51 -10.05
C VAL A 110 13.76 2.57 -9.51
N HIS A 111 14.71 3.03 -10.33
CA HIS A 111 16.09 3.24 -9.92
C HIS A 111 16.19 4.28 -8.79
N LEU A 112 15.48 5.40 -8.95
CA LEU A 112 15.41 6.46 -7.93
C LEU A 112 14.87 5.91 -6.60
N CYS A 113 13.72 5.23 -6.63
CA CYS A 113 13.12 4.67 -5.41
C CYS A 113 14.03 3.62 -4.75
N LYS A 114 14.70 2.74 -5.53
CA LYS A 114 15.68 1.78 -4.99
C LYS A 114 16.91 2.46 -4.39
N THR A 115 17.29 3.60 -4.93
CA THR A 115 18.40 4.40 -4.38
C THR A 115 17.98 5.07 -3.08
N ILE A 116 16.81 5.72 -3.06
CA ILE A 116 16.25 6.37 -1.88
C ILE A 116 16.07 5.37 -0.74
N ASP A 117 15.58 4.16 -1.04
CA ASP A 117 15.33 3.10 -0.05
C ASP A 117 16.59 2.77 0.80
N LYS A 118 17.80 3.00 0.27
CA LYS A 118 19.07 2.78 0.99
C LYS A 118 19.39 3.86 2.03
N PHE A 119 18.77 5.04 1.89
CA PHE A 119 19.02 6.20 2.76
C PHE A 119 17.96 6.36 3.84
N ILE A 120 16.82 5.67 3.72
CA ILE A 120 15.72 5.72 4.68
C ILE A 120 16.17 5.04 5.97
N ASP A 121 16.14 5.77 7.08
CA ASP A 121 16.44 5.27 8.41
C ASP A 121 15.39 4.25 8.88
N GLU A 122 15.79 3.29 9.73
CA GLU A 122 14.93 2.22 10.26
C GLU A 122 13.74 2.74 11.09
N GLU A 123 13.85 3.94 11.64
CA GLU A 123 12.79 4.59 12.43
C GLU A 123 11.95 5.58 11.61
N SER A 124 12.26 5.77 10.33
CA SER A 124 11.60 6.74 9.46
C SER A 124 10.10 6.47 9.28
N ILE A 125 9.35 7.55 9.15
CA ILE A 125 7.93 7.53 8.77
C ILE A 125 7.82 7.96 7.31
N LEU A 126 7.15 7.14 6.51
CA LEU A 126 6.95 7.34 5.09
C LEU A 126 5.52 7.82 4.86
N VAL A 127 5.37 8.93 4.16
CA VAL A 127 4.08 9.49 3.76
C VAL A 127 3.97 9.40 2.25
N ALA A 128 2.90 8.82 1.76
CA ALA A 128 2.61 8.65 0.34
C ALA A 128 1.33 9.41 0.00
N ASP A 129 1.40 10.40 -0.86
CA ASP A 129 0.21 11.14 -1.28
C ASP A 129 -0.48 10.44 -2.46
N GLY A 130 -0.13 10.78 -3.69
CA GLY A 130 -0.72 10.17 -4.86
C GLY A 130 0.06 10.45 -6.14
N GLY A 131 -0.35 9.77 -7.20
CA GLY A 131 0.27 9.83 -8.52
C GLY A 131 1.06 8.56 -8.88
N ASP A 132 1.46 8.47 -10.15
CA ASP A 132 2.11 7.29 -10.70
C ASP A 132 3.47 6.99 -10.05
N PHE A 133 4.23 8.06 -9.74
CA PHE A 133 5.50 7.96 -9.02
C PHE A 133 5.30 7.33 -7.62
N VAL A 134 4.25 7.72 -6.91
CA VAL A 134 3.92 7.17 -5.58
C VAL A 134 3.52 5.70 -5.69
N GLY A 135 2.83 5.32 -6.77
CA GLY A 135 2.60 3.93 -7.11
C GLY A 135 3.91 3.15 -7.22
N THR A 136 4.90 3.70 -7.91
CA THR A 136 6.26 3.11 -8.01
C THR A 136 6.93 3.02 -6.64
N ALA A 137 6.90 4.07 -5.84
CA ALA A 137 7.43 4.06 -4.48
C ALA A 137 6.78 2.97 -3.62
N SER A 138 5.47 2.79 -3.71
CA SER A 138 4.71 1.83 -2.90
C SER A 138 5.11 0.38 -3.10
N TYR A 139 5.55 -0.01 -4.30
CA TYR A 139 6.02 -1.38 -4.55
C TYR A 139 7.55 -1.54 -4.50
N THR A 140 8.29 -0.44 -4.41
CA THR A 140 9.77 -0.44 -4.42
C THR A 140 10.35 -0.20 -3.03
N ILE A 141 9.87 0.83 -2.32
CA ILE A 141 10.33 1.23 -0.99
C ILE A 141 9.65 0.37 0.07
N ARG A 142 10.39 0.00 1.11
CA ARG A 142 9.86 -0.82 2.21
C ARG A 142 9.65 0.02 3.47
N PRO A 143 8.44 0.01 4.06
CA PRO A 143 8.24 0.52 5.41
C PRO A 143 9.14 -0.22 6.39
N ARG A 144 9.75 0.51 7.31
CA ARG A 144 10.71 -0.03 8.29
C ARG A 144 10.02 -0.56 9.54
N SER A 145 8.92 0.04 9.93
CA SER A 145 8.22 -0.28 11.17
C SER A 145 6.72 -0.40 10.97
N SER A 146 6.03 -1.00 11.95
CA SER A 146 4.57 -0.96 12.02
C SER A 146 4.10 0.49 12.11
N LEU A 147 3.06 0.84 11.36
CA LEU A 147 2.54 2.21 11.24
C LEU A 147 3.55 3.21 10.65
N GLY A 148 4.64 2.74 10.06
CA GLY A 148 5.64 3.56 9.38
C GLY A 148 5.28 3.98 7.95
N TRP A 149 4.06 3.70 7.48
CA TRP A 149 3.54 4.10 6.17
C TRP A 149 2.18 4.75 6.32
N LEU A 150 2.05 5.98 5.86
CA LEU A 150 0.82 6.77 5.88
C LEU A 150 0.42 7.08 4.45
N ASP A 151 -0.81 6.78 4.08
CA ASP A 151 -1.42 7.11 2.80
C ASP A 151 -2.92 7.43 2.96
N PRO A 152 -3.59 7.96 1.93
CA PRO A 152 -5.01 8.30 2.01
C PRO A 152 -5.96 7.10 2.13
N GLY A 153 -5.41 5.87 2.14
CA GLY A 153 -6.18 4.64 2.24
C GLY A 153 -7.19 4.47 1.12
N PRO A 154 -8.37 3.88 1.40
CA PRO A 154 -9.37 3.58 0.38
C PRO A 154 -10.04 4.82 -0.22
N PHE A 155 -9.92 5.99 0.39
CA PHE A 155 -10.42 7.25 -0.18
C PHE A 155 -9.62 7.68 -1.40
N GLY A 156 -8.31 7.39 -1.44
CA GLY A 156 -7.44 7.75 -2.56
C GLY A 156 -7.36 9.25 -2.83
N THR A 157 -7.70 10.11 -1.84
CA THR A 157 -7.67 11.55 -2.03
C THR A 157 -6.25 12.07 -2.17
N LEU A 158 -6.06 13.05 -3.05
CA LEU A 158 -4.79 13.75 -3.22
C LEU A 158 -4.69 14.94 -2.26
N GLY A 159 -3.45 15.39 -1.98
CA GLY A 159 -3.18 16.59 -1.18
C GLY A 159 -3.12 16.35 0.33
N VAL A 160 -3.14 15.10 0.78
CA VAL A 160 -3.03 14.77 2.22
C VAL A 160 -1.58 14.77 2.72
N GLY A 161 -0.62 14.65 1.81
CA GLY A 161 0.79 14.42 2.15
C GLY A 161 1.39 15.47 3.06
N GLY A 162 1.12 16.76 2.79
CA GLY A 162 1.59 17.86 3.63
C GLY A 162 1.04 17.80 5.05
N GLY A 163 -0.28 17.60 5.18
CA GLY A 163 -0.93 17.48 6.49
C GLY A 163 -0.47 16.24 7.26
N PHE A 164 -0.32 15.10 6.59
CA PHE A 164 0.19 13.88 7.21
C PHE A 164 1.65 14.04 7.67
N ALA A 165 2.48 14.73 6.87
CA ALA A 165 3.87 15.02 7.23
C ALA A 165 3.97 15.92 8.47
N ILE A 166 3.14 16.98 8.54
CA ILE A 166 3.03 17.85 9.71
C ILE A 166 2.63 17.03 10.93
N GLY A 167 1.58 16.23 10.83
CA GLY A 167 1.10 15.38 11.92
C GLY A 167 2.16 14.37 12.38
N ALA A 168 2.80 13.67 11.45
CA ALA A 168 3.85 12.70 11.74
C ALA A 168 5.06 13.35 12.43
N LYS A 169 5.56 14.47 11.87
CA LYS A 169 6.74 15.16 12.42
C LYS A 169 6.47 15.82 13.77
N SER A 170 5.26 16.33 13.99
CA SER A 170 4.84 16.88 15.27
C SER A 170 4.73 15.80 16.35
N SER A 171 4.20 14.62 15.99
CA SER A 171 4.03 13.49 16.91
C SER A 171 5.36 12.80 17.23
N PHE A 172 6.27 12.76 16.26
CA PHE A 172 7.59 12.09 16.37
C PHE A 172 8.72 13.02 15.95
N PRO A 173 9.05 14.05 16.77
CA PRO A 173 9.99 15.10 16.38
C PRO A 173 11.41 14.61 16.05
N LYS A 174 11.81 13.47 16.60
CA LYS A 174 13.15 12.89 16.39
C LYS A 174 13.25 11.99 15.16
N LYS A 175 12.11 11.48 14.64
CA LYS A 175 12.12 10.60 13.48
C LYS A 175 12.24 11.38 12.18
N GLU A 176 12.90 10.82 11.19
CA GLU A 176 12.80 11.31 9.82
C GLU A 176 11.38 11.10 9.29
N VAL A 177 10.88 12.07 8.54
CA VAL A 177 9.63 11.96 7.81
C VAL A 177 9.90 12.21 6.34
N TRP A 178 9.62 11.21 5.52
CA TRP A 178 9.76 11.24 4.06
C TRP A 178 8.38 11.36 3.44
N VAL A 179 8.22 12.27 2.49
CA VAL A 179 6.95 12.45 1.78
C VAL A 179 7.17 12.22 0.30
N PHE A 180 6.40 11.31 -0.27
CA PHE A 180 6.42 10.99 -1.70
C PHE A 180 5.19 11.56 -2.37
N TYR A 181 5.42 12.34 -3.45
CA TYR A 181 4.38 12.99 -4.22
C TYR A 181 4.53 12.70 -5.71
N GLY A 182 3.42 12.60 -6.43
CA GLY A 182 3.38 13.05 -7.81
C GLY A 182 3.33 14.58 -7.87
N ASP A 183 3.69 15.17 -8.99
CA ASP A 183 3.67 16.62 -9.20
C ASP A 183 2.27 17.22 -9.00
N GLY A 184 1.25 16.60 -9.58
CA GLY A 184 -0.15 17.02 -9.39
C GLY A 184 -0.61 16.92 -7.95
N ALA A 185 -0.25 15.86 -7.22
CA ALA A 185 -0.61 15.69 -5.81
C ALA A 185 0.07 16.75 -4.93
N SER A 186 1.35 17.05 -5.18
CA SER A 186 2.09 18.06 -4.42
C SER A 186 1.47 19.46 -4.51
N ALA A 187 0.88 19.79 -5.66
CA ALA A 187 0.25 21.09 -5.88
C ALA A 187 -0.94 21.35 -4.93
N TYR A 188 -1.65 20.31 -4.49
CA TYR A 188 -2.77 20.45 -3.55
C TYR A 188 -2.33 20.82 -2.12
N SER A 189 -1.10 20.53 -1.74
CA SER A 189 -0.58 20.79 -0.38
C SER A 189 0.71 21.60 -0.36
N LEU A 190 1.00 22.33 -1.45
CA LEU A 190 2.23 23.11 -1.57
C LEU A 190 2.34 24.19 -0.46
N ALA A 191 1.23 24.77 -0.03
CA ALA A 191 1.20 25.75 1.06
C ALA A 191 1.67 25.19 2.41
N GLU A 192 1.57 23.87 2.61
CA GLU A 192 2.01 23.22 3.84
C GLU A 192 3.53 23.23 4.04
N PHE A 193 4.31 23.46 2.98
CA PHE A 193 5.75 23.67 3.11
C PHE A 193 6.06 24.97 3.88
N ASP A 194 5.26 26.03 3.73
CA ASP A 194 5.35 27.23 4.56
C ASP A 194 5.03 26.91 6.02
N THR A 195 3.99 26.11 6.28
CA THR A 195 3.63 25.64 7.64
C THR A 195 4.79 24.85 8.27
N LEU A 196 5.37 23.91 7.53
CA LEU A 196 6.52 23.11 7.98
C LEU A 196 7.71 24.00 8.35
N CYS A 197 8.03 25.01 7.52
CA CYS A 197 9.11 25.95 7.77
C CYS A 197 8.85 26.81 8.99
N ARG A 198 7.66 27.42 9.11
CA ARG A 198 7.29 28.27 10.26
C ARG A 198 7.32 27.53 11.59
N HIS A 199 6.90 26.28 11.59
CA HIS A 199 6.88 25.43 12.79
C HIS A 199 8.18 24.64 13.01
N LYS A 200 9.21 24.84 12.16
CA LYS A 200 10.50 24.14 12.24
C LYS A 200 10.35 22.61 12.26
N LEU A 201 9.50 22.10 11.40
CA LEU A 201 9.22 20.68 11.23
C LEU A 201 9.95 20.15 9.97
N PRO A 202 11.24 19.74 10.09
CA PRO A 202 12.01 19.28 8.94
C PRO A 202 11.45 17.96 8.40
N VAL A 203 11.15 17.93 7.11
CA VAL A 203 10.74 16.73 6.35
C VAL A 203 11.54 16.63 5.06
N ILE A 204 11.61 15.45 4.48
CA ILE A 204 12.24 15.20 3.20
C ILE A 204 11.12 14.92 2.19
N ALA A 205 10.93 15.82 1.23
CA ALA A 205 9.90 15.66 0.20
C ALA A 205 10.53 15.25 -1.13
N ILE A 206 10.01 14.17 -1.71
CA ILE A 206 10.40 13.66 -3.04
C ILE A 206 9.20 13.83 -3.96
N ILE A 207 9.38 14.61 -5.02
CA ILE A 207 8.34 14.90 -6.01
C ILE A 207 8.75 14.24 -7.33
N GLY A 208 8.01 13.22 -7.75
CA GLY A 208 8.13 12.64 -9.09
C GLY A 208 7.36 13.50 -10.07
N ASN A 209 8.10 14.33 -10.83
CA ASN A 209 7.52 15.27 -11.78
C ASN A 209 7.64 14.70 -13.20
N ASP A 210 6.49 14.38 -13.79
CA ASP A 210 6.37 14.00 -15.20
C ASP A 210 5.55 15.05 -16.00
N ALA A 211 5.23 16.16 -15.37
CA ALA A 211 4.43 17.28 -15.92
C ALA A 211 3.06 16.83 -16.49
N SER A 212 2.51 15.76 -15.92
CA SER A 212 1.29 15.12 -16.42
C SER A 212 0.57 14.33 -15.34
N TRP A 213 -0.72 14.12 -15.51
CA TRP A 213 -1.52 13.19 -14.71
C TRP A 213 -1.49 11.78 -15.32
N GLN A 214 -0.28 11.21 -15.41
CA GLN A 214 -0.01 9.97 -16.15
C GLN A 214 -0.86 8.79 -15.72
N GLN A 215 -1.16 8.64 -14.45
CA GLN A 215 -2.03 7.57 -13.97
C GLN A 215 -3.41 7.66 -14.61
N ILE A 216 -3.99 8.86 -14.61
CA ILE A 216 -5.31 9.12 -15.18
C ILE A 216 -5.27 9.03 -16.71
N ALA A 217 -4.27 9.64 -17.35
CA ALA A 217 -4.09 9.61 -18.79
C ALA A 217 -3.98 8.16 -19.33
N ARG A 218 -3.25 7.30 -18.63
CA ARG A 218 -3.09 5.88 -19.00
C ARG A 218 -4.41 5.13 -18.90
N GLU A 219 -5.17 5.31 -17.82
CA GLU A 219 -6.48 4.68 -17.64
C GLU A 219 -7.48 5.20 -18.68
N GLN A 220 -7.49 6.52 -18.92
CA GLN A 220 -8.34 7.13 -19.94
C GLN A 220 -8.04 6.55 -21.32
N LYS A 221 -6.76 6.43 -21.70
CA LYS A 221 -6.36 5.82 -22.96
C LYS A 221 -6.79 4.35 -23.09
N GLN A 222 -6.70 3.58 -21.99
CA GLN A 222 -7.17 2.19 -21.99
C GLN A 222 -8.69 2.08 -22.15
N MET A 223 -9.45 2.98 -21.53
CA MET A 223 -10.92 2.92 -21.54
C MET A 223 -11.54 3.57 -22.79
N LEU A 224 -10.97 4.68 -23.26
CA LEU A 224 -11.54 5.51 -24.32
C LEU A 224 -10.75 5.47 -25.64
N GLY A 225 -9.57 4.87 -25.65
CA GLY A 225 -8.69 4.81 -26.84
C GLY A 225 -7.91 6.10 -27.13
N SER A 226 -8.14 7.16 -26.37
CA SER A 226 -7.49 8.48 -26.53
C SER A 226 -7.31 9.18 -25.19
N ASN A 227 -6.42 10.14 -25.17
CA ASN A 227 -6.23 11.08 -24.05
C ASN A 227 -7.14 12.29 -24.23
#